data_b1955793024924c72eb452a135296b10
#
_entry.id   b1955793024924c72eb452a135296b10
#
_cell.length_a   1.000
_cell.length_b   1.000
_cell.length_c   1.000
_cell.angle_alpha   90.00
_cell.angle_beta   90.00
_cell.angle_gamma   90.00
#
_symmetry.space_group_name_H-M   'P 1'
#
loop_
_entity.id
_entity.type
_entity.pdbx_description
1 polymer ?
#
loop_
_entity_poly.entity_id
_entity_poly.type
_entity_poly.pdbx_seq_one_letter_code
_entity_poly.pdbx_strand_id
1 'polypeptide(L)'
;MKKLNLILVVIILQSCFPSFKPKEEVKKELKHEKASIKWIKVVGILDQNYPDYIIMEKDNLIDTICEAHNISGLNLKKDTVIITFDGYPKRYATSINVKEEALGLKIKIRF
;
A
#
# COMPACT_ATOMS: atom_id res chain seq x y z
N MET A 1 17.58 -38.30 5.53
CA MET A 1 16.95 -38.21 4.22
C MET A 1 15.43 -38.25 4.26
N LYS A 2 14.79 -38.98 5.17
CA LYS A 2 13.32 -38.95 5.32
C LYS A 2 12.77 -37.56 5.72
N LYS A 3 13.53 -36.75 6.48
CA LYS A 3 13.14 -35.42 6.87
C LYS A 3 13.11 -34.42 5.69
N LEU A 4 13.97 -34.60 4.70
CA LEU A 4 14.02 -33.74 3.51
C LEU A 4 12.81 -33.96 2.63
N ASN A 5 12.38 -35.22 2.47
CA ASN A 5 11.18 -35.52 1.68
C ASN A 5 9.89 -35.00 2.34
N LEU A 6 9.82 -35.00 3.66
CA LEU A 6 8.68 -34.49 4.41
C LEU A 6 8.55 -32.95 4.24
N ILE A 7 9.66 -32.24 4.28
CA ILE A 7 9.71 -30.81 4.07
C ILE A 7 9.27 -30.46 2.64
N LEU A 8 9.72 -31.24 1.65
CA LEU A 8 9.35 -31.04 0.25
C LEU A 8 7.85 -31.24 0.02
N VAL A 9 7.26 -32.27 0.66
CA VAL A 9 5.82 -32.54 0.58
C VAL A 9 5.01 -31.39 1.21
N VAL A 10 5.45 -30.85 2.34
CA VAL A 10 4.78 -29.71 2.99
C VAL A 10 4.83 -28.46 2.12
N ILE A 11 5.96 -28.19 1.47
CA ILE A 11 6.09 -27.06 0.55
C ILE A 11 5.16 -27.22 -0.65
N ILE A 12 5.07 -28.42 -1.23
CA ILE A 12 4.18 -28.70 -2.36
C ILE A 12 2.71 -28.53 -1.95
N LEU A 13 2.32 -29.00 -0.75
CA LEU A 13 0.97 -28.83 -0.24
C LEU A 13 0.62 -27.36 -0.03
N GLN A 14 1.55 -26.54 0.45
CA GLN A 14 1.35 -25.10 0.60
C GLN A 14 1.18 -24.40 -0.75
N SER A 15 1.87 -24.84 -1.79
CA SER A 15 1.75 -24.26 -3.13
C SER A 15 0.48 -24.69 -3.86
N CYS A 16 -0.15 -25.79 -3.46
CA CYS A 16 -1.40 -26.26 -4.05
C CYS A 16 -2.65 -25.55 -3.52
N PHE A 17 -2.55 -24.86 -2.37
CA PHE A 17 -3.68 -24.06 -1.85
C PHE A 17 -3.68 -22.67 -2.51
N PRO A 18 -4.77 -22.31 -3.21
CA PRO A 18 -4.85 -20.96 -3.74
C PRO A 18 -4.82 -19.96 -2.59
N SER A 19 -3.96 -18.97 -2.73
CA SER A 19 -3.91 -17.87 -1.78
C SER A 19 -5.18 -17.04 -1.91
N PHE A 20 -6.02 -17.05 -0.88
CA PHE A 20 -7.19 -16.17 -0.82
C PHE A 20 -6.84 -14.75 -0.39
N LYS A 21 -5.55 -14.46 -0.21
CA LYS A 21 -5.10 -13.11 0.12
C LYS A 21 -5.15 -12.23 -1.12
N PRO A 22 -5.62 -10.98 -0.97
CA PRO A 22 -5.58 -10.03 -2.06
C PRO A 22 -4.13 -9.78 -2.49
N LYS A 23 -3.93 -9.61 -3.79
CA LYS A 23 -2.61 -9.29 -4.33
C LYS A 23 -2.32 -7.81 -4.16
N GLU A 24 -1.09 -7.51 -3.77
CA GLU A 24 -0.61 -6.16 -3.67
C GLU A 24 0.32 -5.84 -4.84
N GLU A 25 0.08 -4.72 -5.50
CA GLU A 25 0.89 -4.24 -6.61
C GLU A 25 1.37 -2.83 -6.32
N VAL A 26 2.66 -2.58 -6.47
CA VAL A 26 3.21 -1.23 -6.36
C VAL A 26 2.85 -0.46 -7.62
N LYS A 27 1.97 0.52 -7.50
CA LYS A 27 1.51 1.33 -8.62
C LYS A 27 2.46 2.49 -8.92
N LYS A 28 3.05 3.07 -7.90
CA LYS A 28 4.01 4.16 -8.04
C LYS A 28 4.96 4.18 -6.84
N GLU A 29 6.22 4.46 -7.10
CA GLU A 29 7.23 4.63 -6.06
C GLU A 29 7.94 5.96 -6.26
N LEU A 30 8.06 6.73 -5.18
CA LEU A 30 8.80 7.98 -5.13
C LEU A 30 9.94 7.82 -4.13
N LYS A 31 11.11 8.36 -4.48
CA LYS A 31 12.27 8.33 -3.59
C LYS A 31 12.62 9.74 -3.13
N HIS A 32 12.76 9.88 -1.83
CA HIS A 32 13.19 11.09 -1.18
C HIS A 32 14.37 10.77 -0.26
N GLU A 33 15.19 11.76 0.08
CA GLU A 33 16.32 11.56 1.01
C GLU A 33 15.87 11.01 2.36
N LYS A 34 14.69 11.42 2.82
CA LYS A 34 14.17 11.04 4.13
C LYS A 34 13.43 9.71 4.12
N ALA A 35 12.82 9.33 3.01
CA ALA A 35 12.03 8.10 2.92
C ALA A 35 11.69 7.74 1.48
N SER A 36 11.39 6.47 1.25
CA SER A 36 10.73 6.02 0.02
C SER A 36 9.21 6.00 0.23
N ILE A 37 8.47 6.45 -0.77
CA ILE A 37 7.00 6.48 -0.71
C ILE A 37 6.47 5.53 -1.78
N LYS A 38 5.60 4.60 -1.38
CA LYS A 38 5.00 3.63 -2.30
C LYS A 38 3.49 3.69 -2.24
N TRP A 39 2.88 3.77 -3.41
CA TRP A 39 1.44 3.62 -3.58
C TRP A 39 1.15 2.17 -3.95
N ILE A 40 0.44 1.47 -3.09
CA ILE A 40 0.15 0.06 -3.25
C ILE A 40 -1.33 -0.11 -3.56
N LYS A 41 -1.59 -0.73 -4.70
CA LYS A 41 -2.93 -1.11 -5.11
C LYS A 41 -3.20 -2.52 -4.61
N VAL A 42 -4.35 -2.69 -3.97
CA VAL A 42 -4.81 -4.00 -3.50
C VAL A 42 -5.83 -4.52 -4.49
N VAL A 43 -5.48 -5.63 -5.15
CA VAL A 43 -6.39 -6.30 -6.08
C VAL A 43 -7.14 -7.38 -5.34
N GLY A 44 -8.44 -7.17 -5.14
CA GLY A 44 -9.28 -8.11 -4.44
C GLY A 44 -9.62 -9.34 -5.27
N ILE A 45 -9.94 -10.43 -4.59
CA ILE A 45 -10.49 -11.64 -5.18
C ILE A 45 -12.02 -11.51 -5.15
N LEU A 46 -12.72 -11.92 -6.21
CA LEU A 46 -14.18 -11.94 -6.27
C LEU A 46 -14.84 -10.55 -6.13
N ASP A 47 -14.41 -9.57 -6.92
CA ASP A 47 -14.98 -8.22 -7.00
C ASP A 47 -15.04 -7.46 -5.67
N GLN A 48 -14.21 -7.85 -4.70
CA GLN A 48 -14.10 -7.11 -3.46
C GLN A 48 -13.33 -5.80 -3.71
N ASN A 49 -13.90 -4.70 -3.24
CA ASN A 49 -13.32 -3.39 -3.39
C ASN A 49 -12.49 -3.03 -2.16
N TYR A 50 -11.19 -3.28 -2.23
CA TYR A 50 -10.26 -2.93 -1.17
C TYR A 50 -9.72 -1.52 -1.36
N PRO A 51 -9.47 -0.78 -0.28
CA PRO A 51 -8.80 0.50 -0.38
C PRO A 51 -7.34 0.32 -0.81
N ASP A 52 -6.82 1.26 -1.59
CA ASP A 52 -5.39 1.38 -1.81
C ASP A 52 -4.73 1.97 -0.57
N TYR A 53 -3.43 1.78 -0.44
CA TYR A 53 -2.70 2.40 0.66
C TYR A 53 -1.34 2.92 0.20
N ILE A 54 -0.87 3.92 0.93
CA ILE A 54 0.42 4.54 0.68
C ILE A 54 1.28 4.35 1.91
N ILE A 55 2.47 3.81 1.71
CA ILE A 55 3.43 3.56 2.77
C ILE A 55 4.68 4.43 2.57
N MET A 56 5.31 4.78 3.67
CA MET A 56 6.66 5.32 3.69
C MET A 56 7.60 4.33 4.33
N GLU A 57 8.76 4.17 3.72
CA GLU A 57 9.81 3.30 4.24
C GLU A 57 11.09 4.08 4.43
N LYS A 58 11.71 3.91 5.60
CA LYS A 58 13.06 4.41 5.89
C LYS A 58 13.79 3.39 6.74
N ASP A 59 14.91 2.88 6.21
CA ASP A 59 15.65 1.79 6.84
C ASP A 59 14.72 0.59 7.07
N ASN A 60 14.50 0.18 8.31
CA ASN A 60 13.60 -0.91 8.65
C ASN A 60 12.22 -0.44 9.12
N LEU A 61 11.94 0.86 9.02
CA LEU A 61 10.66 1.43 9.44
C LEU A 61 9.71 1.52 8.26
N ILE A 62 8.51 1.01 8.45
CA ILE A 62 7.41 1.09 7.49
C ILE A 62 6.24 1.77 8.18
N ASP A 63 5.73 2.84 7.58
CA ASP A 63 4.60 3.59 8.11
C ASP A 63 3.52 3.71 7.02
N THR A 64 2.31 3.27 7.32
CA THR A 64 1.17 3.47 6.44
C THR A 64 0.64 4.88 6.66
N ILE A 65 0.78 5.73 5.65
CA ILE A 65 0.40 7.14 5.77
C ILE A 65 -0.99 7.44 5.23
N CYS A 66 -1.50 6.60 4.36
CA CYS A 66 -2.82 6.78 3.77
C CYS A 66 -3.46 5.44 3.44
N GLU A 67 -4.74 5.32 3.73
CA GLU A 67 -5.56 4.20 3.32
C GLU A 67 -6.90 4.76 2.85
N ALA A 68 -7.20 4.58 1.58
CA ALA A 68 -8.40 5.17 1.00
C ALA A 68 -8.75 4.58 -0.35
N HIS A 69 -10.03 4.67 -0.68
CA HIS A 69 -10.50 4.43 -2.04
C HIS A 69 -10.27 5.66 -2.90
N ASN A 70 -10.18 5.48 -4.22
CA ASN A 70 -10.07 6.54 -5.22
C ASN A 70 -8.82 7.42 -5.12
N ILE A 71 -7.71 6.85 -4.69
CA ILE A 71 -6.42 7.52 -4.86
C ILE A 71 -6.12 7.58 -6.36
N SER A 72 -5.96 8.79 -6.91
CA SER A 72 -5.72 9.00 -8.33
C SER A 72 -4.31 9.48 -8.63
N GLY A 73 -3.59 9.97 -7.64
CA GLY A 73 -2.25 10.47 -7.86
C GLY A 73 -1.40 10.51 -6.60
N LEU A 74 -0.10 10.44 -6.81
CA LEU A 74 0.90 10.55 -5.77
C LEU A 74 2.06 11.36 -6.32
N ASN A 75 2.37 12.48 -5.70
CA ASN A 75 3.46 13.35 -6.10
C ASN A 75 4.28 13.81 -4.89
N LEU A 76 5.49 14.22 -5.18
CA LEU A 76 6.40 14.75 -4.18
C LEU A 76 6.85 16.14 -4.62
N LYS A 77 6.67 17.12 -3.76
CA LYS A 77 7.13 18.49 -3.99
C LYS A 77 7.95 18.93 -2.78
N LYS A 78 9.28 19.02 -2.95
CA LYS A 78 10.22 19.28 -1.86
C LYS A 78 10.02 18.24 -0.75
N ASP A 79 9.65 18.66 0.45
CA ASP A 79 9.43 17.81 1.61
C ASP A 79 7.94 17.50 1.85
N THR A 80 7.11 17.65 0.83
CA THR A 80 5.67 17.43 0.94
C THR A 80 5.22 16.31 -0.01
N VAL A 81 4.58 15.30 0.54
CA VAL A 81 3.92 14.25 -0.22
C VAL A 81 2.50 14.72 -0.53
N ILE A 82 2.14 14.74 -1.81
CA ILE A 82 0.81 15.17 -2.25
C ILE A 82 0.05 13.94 -2.73
N ILE A 83 -1.07 13.65 -2.08
CA ILE A 83 -1.95 12.55 -2.43
C ILE A 83 -3.21 13.14 -3.07
N THR A 84 -3.46 12.77 -4.31
CA THR A 84 -4.62 13.23 -5.06
C THR A 84 -5.72 12.18 -5.07
N PHE A 85 -6.95 12.61 -4.84
CA PHE A 85 -8.12 11.75 -4.88
C PHE A 85 -9.01 12.12 -6.06
N ASP A 86 -9.64 11.12 -6.66
CA ASP A 86 -10.60 11.30 -7.73
C ASP A 86 -12.03 11.17 -7.16
N GLY A 87 -12.92 12.08 -7.57
CA GLY A 87 -14.32 12.07 -7.18
C GLY A 87 -14.65 13.03 -6.04
N TYR A 88 -15.91 12.94 -5.58
CA TYR A 88 -16.42 13.83 -4.54
C TYR A 88 -15.91 13.44 -3.16
N PRO A 89 -15.18 14.33 -2.47
CA PRO A 89 -14.66 14.03 -1.15
C PRO A 89 -15.74 13.71 -0.12
N LYS A 90 -16.93 14.27 -0.27
CA LYS A 90 -18.06 14.01 0.64
C LYS A 90 -18.56 12.57 0.62
N ARG A 91 -18.44 11.90 -0.52
CA ARG A 91 -18.94 10.53 -0.69
C ARG A 91 -18.02 9.49 -0.04
N TYR A 92 -16.76 9.82 0.11
CA TYR A 92 -15.74 8.93 0.59
C TYR A 92 -15.03 9.43 1.86
N ALA A 93 -15.53 10.50 2.46
CA ALA A 93 -14.90 11.14 3.62
C ALA A 93 -14.71 10.18 4.80
N THR A 94 -15.60 9.22 4.95
CA THR A 94 -15.52 8.22 6.03
C THR A 94 -14.50 7.13 5.78
N SER A 95 -14.03 6.97 4.53
CA SER A 95 -13.06 5.93 4.15
C SER A 95 -11.63 6.44 3.99
N ILE A 96 -11.42 7.72 4.21
CA ILE A 96 -10.08 8.33 4.09
C ILE A 96 -9.42 8.35 5.46
N ASN A 97 -8.30 7.67 5.56
CA ASN A 97 -7.44 7.71 6.75
C ASN A 97 -6.05 8.17 6.30
N VAL A 98 -5.68 9.39 6.69
CA VAL A 98 -4.44 10.03 6.25
C VAL A 98 -3.74 10.68 7.43
N LYS A 99 -2.44 10.46 7.53
CA LYS A 99 -1.58 11.18 8.47
C LYS A 99 -1.19 12.53 7.89
N GLU A 100 -1.00 13.52 8.74
CA GLU A 100 -0.55 14.85 8.32
C GLU A 100 0.97 14.94 8.14
N GLU A 101 1.70 14.07 8.82
CA GLU A 101 3.15 14.05 8.82
C GLU A 101 3.67 12.65 9.13
N ALA A 102 4.75 12.24 8.47
CA ALA A 102 5.44 10.99 8.76
C ALA A 102 6.89 11.07 8.29
N LEU A 103 7.79 10.51 9.09
CA LEU A 103 9.23 10.38 8.78
C LEU A 103 9.89 11.70 8.31
N GLY A 104 9.43 12.83 8.87
CA GLY A 104 9.96 14.15 8.54
C GLY A 104 9.41 14.78 7.27
N LEU A 105 8.43 14.14 6.63
CA LEU A 105 7.75 14.66 5.45
C LEU A 105 6.34 15.08 5.79
N LYS A 106 5.90 16.19 5.21
CA LYS A 106 4.51 16.63 5.31
C LYS A 106 3.66 15.88 4.30
N ILE A 107 2.40 15.63 4.66
CA ILE A 107 1.45 14.93 3.81
C ILE A 107 0.27 15.86 3.54
N LYS A 108 -0.01 16.10 2.27
CA LYS A 108 -1.08 16.99 1.84
C LYS A 108 -2.05 16.24 0.93
N ILE A 109 -3.34 16.47 1.14
CA ILE A 109 -4.39 15.88 0.31
C ILE A 109 -4.86 16.92 -0.70
N ARG A 110 -5.10 16.45 -1.91
CA ARG A 110 -5.65 17.24 -3.00
C ARG A 110 -6.85 16.52 -3.62
N PHE A 111 -7.91 17.26 -3.82
CA PHE A 111 -9.11 16.74 -4.49
C PHE A 111 -9.26 17.32 -5.89
#